data_fdd3e7f609def4465087dc87870d456a
#
_entry.id   fdd3e7f609def4465087dc87870d456a
#
_cell.length_a   1.000
_cell.length_b   1.000
_cell.length_c   1.000
_cell.angle_alpha   90.00
_cell.angle_beta   90.00
_cell.angle_gamma   90.00
#
_symmetry.space_group_name_H-M   'P 1'
#
loop_
_entity.id
_entity.type
_entity.pdbx_description
1 polymer ?
#
loop_
_entity_poly.entity_id
_entity_poly.type
_entity_poly.pdbx_seq_one_letter_code
_entity_poly.pdbx_strand_id
1 'polypeptide(L)'
;VLNRIVQFSLRFPAVVVTLSAVVLGYGLYVAVQTPLDVFPEFAPPMVVIQTEAPGLSPEQVEVLVTRPIENALNGAPRLVSIRSQSIHGLSIVTVTFDDRADIYRTRQMVSERLREVAAQLPAEVEPPRMGPLTSSTALTLVLGLTSTNQSPMRLRTWVDWTLRPRLLGVPGVAKVDVFGGEVRQIQIQVEPDRLAAFGLSLNEVLAAARHVTALHGAGFVETANQRILIRPAGQPVTPQQVAEVVVARPPGGPVRLGDVARVVEGPEPKIGDALIQGQPGVAVLVYAQYGANTMQVTEALDRALDELGPALAAEGIHLDREIFRPARFIQQSLANIRGSLWVGGVLVAAVLFAFLLDGRTALISFLSIPLSLLAAVIVLHWCGASINTITLGGFAIAIGVVVDDAIIDVENILRRLRQSRAAGLQASSAPAAGAPGSASGASSVFDVVLRASLEVRGAVVYATFIVALV
;
A
#
# COMPACT_ATOMS: atom_id res chain seq x y z
N VAL A 1 -43.64 3.74 -3.10
CA VAL A 1 -42.48 4.23 -3.85
C VAL A 1 -42.25 3.34 -5.08
N LEU A 2 -42.15 2.02 -4.91
CA LEU A 2 -41.83 1.05 -5.96
C LEU A 2 -42.80 1.11 -7.17
N ASN A 3 -44.10 1.18 -6.91
CA ASN A 3 -45.14 1.27 -7.95
C ASN A 3 -44.98 2.52 -8.84
N ARG A 4 -44.57 3.67 -8.23
CA ARG A 4 -44.34 4.90 -8.98
C ARG A 4 -43.08 4.81 -9.86
N ILE A 5 -42.03 4.09 -9.42
CA ILE A 5 -40.82 3.87 -10.21
C ILE A 5 -41.13 3.03 -11.44
N VAL A 6 -41.85 1.94 -11.28
CA VAL A 6 -42.25 1.07 -12.42
C VAL A 6 -43.14 1.81 -13.42
N GLN A 7 -44.16 2.55 -12.92
CA GLN A 7 -45.01 3.38 -13.78
C GLN A 7 -44.24 4.44 -14.54
N PHE A 8 -43.29 5.12 -13.87
CA PHE A 8 -42.40 6.10 -14.51
C PHE A 8 -41.54 5.46 -15.61
N SER A 9 -40.93 4.31 -15.30
CA SER A 9 -40.06 3.60 -16.25
C SER A 9 -40.81 3.15 -17.51
N LEU A 10 -42.04 2.65 -17.34
CA LEU A 10 -42.89 2.25 -18.46
C LEU A 10 -43.41 3.46 -19.27
N ARG A 11 -43.64 4.59 -18.60
CA ARG A 11 -44.17 5.81 -19.24
C ARG A 11 -43.09 6.58 -20.02
N PHE A 12 -41.84 6.51 -19.55
CA PHE A 12 -40.71 7.26 -20.14
C PHE A 12 -39.54 6.33 -20.51
N PRO A 13 -39.75 5.38 -21.45
CA PRO A 13 -38.72 4.40 -21.78
C PRO A 13 -37.43 5.03 -22.34
N ALA A 14 -37.54 6.12 -23.11
CA ALA A 14 -36.39 6.83 -23.66
C ALA A 14 -35.48 7.40 -22.54
N VAL A 15 -36.09 7.94 -21.46
CA VAL A 15 -35.34 8.47 -20.33
C VAL A 15 -34.58 7.35 -19.62
N VAL A 16 -35.23 6.19 -19.43
CA VAL A 16 -34.59 5.03 -18.78
C VAL A 16 -33.45 4.49 -19.62
N VAL A 17 -33.60 4.34 -20.93
CA VAL A 17 -32.55 3.87 -21.84
C VAL A 17 -31.36 4.86 -21.86
N THR A 18 -31.63 6.15 -21.91
CA THR A 18 -30.58 7.18 -21.87
C THR A 18 -29.82 7.13 -20.55
N LEU A 19 -30.52 7.04 -19.41
CA LEU A 19 -29.89 6.92 -18.10
C LEU A 19 -29.05 5.65 -17.99
N SER A 20 -29.58 4.52 -18.50
CA SER A 20 -28.82 3.26 -18.55
C SER A 20 -27.55 3.37 -19.38
N ALA A 21 -27.62 4.04 -20.54
CA ALA A 21 -26.44 4.29 -21.37
C ALA A 21 -25.40 5.18 -20.67
N VAL A 22 -25.85 6.21 -19.94
CA VAL A 22 -24.96 7.06 -19.12
C VAL A 22 -24.32 6.26 -17.99
N VAL A 23 -25.07 5.42 -17.28
CA VAL A 23 -24.53 4.55 -16.21
C VAL A 23 -23.51 3.55 -16.78
N LEU A 24 -23.78 2.96 -17.94
CA LEU A 24 -22.84 2.06 -18.60
C LEU A 24 -21.55 2.80 -19.01
N GLY A 25 -21.66 3.95 -19.66
CA GLY A 25 -20.50 4.73 -20.10
C GLY A 25 -19.67 5.27 -18.93
N TYR A 26 -20.32 5.91 -17.97
CA TYR A 26 -19.64 6.46 -16.78
C TYR A 26 -19.12 5.35 -15.87
N GLY A 27 -19.88 4.27 -15.68
CA GLY A 27 -19.45 3.12 -14.87
C GLY A 27 -18.25 2.41 -15.47
N LEU A 28 -18.19 2.26 -16.80
CA LEU A 28 -17.02 1.71 -17.47
C LEU A 28 -15.77 2.63 -17.31
N TYR A 29 -15.97 3.93 -17.46
CA TYR A 29 -14.91 4.91 -17.20
C TYR A 29 -14.37 4.80 -15.78
N VAL A 30 -15.24 4.77 -14.78
CA VAL A 30 -14.87 4.60 -13.37
C VAL A 30 -14.17 3.26 -13.13
N ALA A 31 -14.72 2.16 -13.67
CA ALA A 31 -14.17 0.82 -13.49
C ALA A 31 -12.74 0.68 -14.02
N VAL A 32 -12.42 1.36 -15.13
CA VAL A 32 -11.06 1.36 -15.71
C VAL A 32 -10.08 2.20 -14.87
N GLN A 33 -10.57 3.28 -14.24
CA GLN A 33 -9.72 4.18 -13.45
C GLN A 33 -9.58 3.77 -11.98
N THR A 34 -10.51 2.98 -11.46
CA THR A 34 -10.47 2.59 -10.04
C THR A 34 -9.29 1.65 -9.80
N PRO A 35 -8.37 2.00 -8.88
CA PRO A 35 -7.23 1.16 -8.57
C PRO A 35 -7.69 -0.16 -7.95
N LEU A 36 -7.07 -1.24 -8.43
CA LEU A 36 -7.30 -2.59 -7.92
C LEU A 36 -6.28 -2.89 -6.84
N ASP A 37 -6.72 -3.43 -5.71
CA ASP A 37 -5.84 -3.87 -4.63
C ASP A 37 -6.19 -5.31 -4.19
N VAL A 38 -5.32 -5.95 -3.39
CA VAL A 38 -5.62 -7.32 -2.87
C VAL A 38 -6.62 -7.24 -1.76
N PHE A 39 -6.31 -6.41 -0.78
CA PHE A 39 -7.07 -6.27 0.45
C PHE A 39 -7.40 -4.80 0.70
N PRO A 40 -8.54 -4.51 1.30
CA PRO A 40 -8.79 -3.19 1.84
C PRO A 40 -7.79 -2.90 2.97
N GLU A 41 -7.53 -1.64 3.26
CA GLU A 41 -6.80 -1.26 4.46
C GLU A 41 -7.67 -1.63 5.69
N PHE A 42 -7.30 -2.69 6.39
CA PHE A 42 -8.05 -3.20 7.54
C PHE A 42 -7.29 -3.06 8.86
N ALA A 43 -6.04 -2.56 8.81
CA ALA A 43 -5.30 -2.30 10.02
C ALA A 43 -5.75 -0.99 10.67
N PRO A 44 -5.96 -1.00 11.99
CA PRO A 44 -6.22 0.23 12.72
C PRO A 44 -5.04 1.19 12.57
N PRO A 45 -5.27 2.51 12.64
CA PRO A 45 -4.21 3.49 12.61
C PRO A 45 -3.17 3.21 13.69
N MET A 46 -1.90 3.03 13.29
CA MET A 46 -0.82 2.75 14.23
C MET A 46 0.40 3.61 13.98
N VAL A 47 1.15 3.87 15.05
CA VAL A 47 2.42 4.60 15.01
C VAL A 47 3.48 3.75 15.69
N VAL A 48 4.55 3.45 14.95
CA VAL A 48 5.72 2.74 15.47
C VAL A 48 6.81 3.76 15.80
N ILE A 49 7.33 3.69 17.01
CA ILE A 49 8.40 4.56 17.51
C ILE A 49 9.60 3.68 17.81
N GLN A 50 10.75 4.07 17.31
CA GLN A 50 12.03 3.40 17.55
C GLN A 50 12.98 4.38 18.23
N THR A 51 13.70 3.88 19.24
CA THR A 51 14.66 4.66 20.01
C THR A 51 15.90 3.82 20.23
N GLU A 52 17.01 4.25 19.63
CA GLU A 52 18.30 3.60 19.79
C GLU A 52 18.94 4.02 21.11
N ALA A 53 19.38 3.03 21.88
CA ALA A 53 19.97 3.19 23.21
C ALA A 53 21.26 2.34 23.33
N PRO A 54 22.32 2.67 22.57
CA PRO A 54 23.52 1.86 22.47
C PRO A 54 24.12 1.53 23.85
N GLY A 55 24.50 0.27 24.07
CA GLY A 55 25.15 -0.17 25.31
C GLY A 55 24.23 -0.46 26.49
N LEU A 56 22.93 -0.19 26.40
CA LEU A 56 21.97 -0.50 27.46
C LEU A 56 21.46 -1.95 27.34
N SER A 57 21.35 -2.64 28.48
CA SER A 57 20.68 -3.95 28.55
C SER A 57 19.18 -3.83 28.31
N PRO A 58 18.46 -4.91 27.95
CA PRO A 58 17.00 -4.86 27.73
C PRO A 58 16.24 -4.27 28.93
N GLU A 59 16.63 -4.60 30.15
CA GLU A 59 16.02 -4.10 31.38
C GLU A 59 16.26 -2.58 31.56
N GLN A 60 17.47 -2.13 31.23
CA GLN A 60 17.80 -0.71 31.27
C GLN A 60 17.04 0.07 30.18
N VAL A 61 16.95 -0.50 28.96
CA VAL A 61 16.14 0.08 27.87
C VAL A 61 14.68 0.19 28.30
N GLU A 62 14.11 -0.84 28.95
CA GLU A 62 12.73 -0.82 29.44
C GLU A 62 12.52 0.33 30.43
N VAL A 63 13.36 0.41 31.44
CA VAL A 63 13.17 1.37 32.56
C VAL A 63 13.47 2.80 32.16
N LEU A 64 14.58 3.00 31.42
CA LEU A 64 15.13 4.34 31.13
C LEU A 64 14.59 4.95 29.83
N VAL A 65 14.08 4.12 28.90
CA VAL A 65 13.67 4.60 27.59
C VAL A 65 12.21 4.25 27.28
N THR A 66 11.85 2.97 27.37
CA THR A 66 10.53 2.50 26.95
C THR A 66 9.42 3.03 27.85
N ARG A 67 9.54 2.90 29.18
CA ARG A 67 8.54 3.39 30.15
C ARG A 67 8.31 4.91 30.10
N PRO A 68 9.32 5.77 30.01
CA PRO A 68 9.12 7.21 29.80
C PRO A 68 8.31 7.53 28.55
N ILE A 69 8.60 6.82 27.42
CA ILE A 69 7.86 7.00 26.16
C ILE A 69 6.41 6.53 26.30
N GLU A 70 6.17 5.34 26.89
CA GLU A 70 4.83 4.83 27.17
C GLU A 70 4.01 5.79 28.03
N ASN A 71 4.61 6.28 29.12
CA ASN A 71 3.96 7.23 30.04
C ASN A 71 3.58 8.53 29.34
N ALA A 72 4.45 9.06 28.46
CA ALA A 72 4.16 10.25 27.70
C ALA A 72 3.01 10.06 26.70
N LEU A 73 2.85 8.85 26.19
CA LEU A 73 1.82 8.49 25.20
C LEU A 73 0.50 8.05 25.84
N ASN A 74 0.53 7.64 27.11
CA ASN A 74 -0.68 7.30 27.86
C ASN A 74 -1.65 8.49 27.89
N GLY A 75 -2.96 8.20 27.84
CA GLY A 75 -4.00 9.23 27.80
C GLY A 75 -4.10 9.98 26.46
N ALA A 76 -3.46 9.48 25.40
CA ALA A 76 -3.67 10.01 24.07
C ALA A 76 -5.13 9.80 23.61
N PRO A 77 -5.78 10.80 22.97
CA PRO A 77 -7.13 10.65 22.44
C PRO A 77 -7.24 9.46 21.49
N ARG A 78 -8.29 8.65 21.65
CA ARG A 78 -8.57 7.47 20.82
C ARG A 78 -7.50 6.37 20.87
N LEU A 79 -6.68 6.36 21.91
CA LEU A 79 -5.71 5.30 22.16
C LEU A 79 -6.45 3.99 22.48
N VAL A 80 -6.11 2.92 21.76
CA VAL A 80 -6.63 1.57 22.00
C VAL A 80 -5.63 0.73 22.78
N SER A 81 -4.36 0.73 22.35
CA SER A 81 -3.32 -0.03 23.02
C SER A 81 -1.93 0.54 22.76
N ILE A 82 -1.04 0.35 23.73
CA ILE A 82 0.40 0.53 23.58
C ILE A 82 1.05 -0.84 23.78
N ARG A 83 1.91 -1.22 22.86
CA ARG A 83 2.74 -2.42 22.95
C ARG A 83 4.18 -2.03 22.75
N SER A 84 5.06 -2.54 23.58
CA SER A 84 6.47 -2.23 23.48
C SER A 84 7.33 -3.49 23.49
N GLN A 85 8.51 -3.35 22.94
CA GLN A 85 9.56 -4.34 22.95
C GLN A 85 10.88 -3.66 23.28
N SER A 86 11.50 -4.08 24.38
CA SER A 86 12.83 -3.62 24.80
C SER A 86 13.84 -4.73 24.53
N ILE A 87 14.79 -4.45 23.66
CA ILE A 87 15.89 -5.36 23.34
C ILE A 87 17.21 -4.66 23.62
N HIS A 88 18.32 -5.37 23.52
CA HIS A 88 19.63 -4.78 23.71
C HIS A 88 19.87 -3.59 22.77
N GLY A 89 20.05 -2.42 23.34
CA GLY A 89 20.31 -1.18 22.59
C GLY A 89 19.16 -0.59 21.79
N LEU A 90 17.91 -1.12 21.90
CA LEU A 90 16.78 -0.63 21.12
C LEU A 90 15.44 -0.77 21.86
N SER A 91 14.65 0.31 21.86
CA SER A 91 13.25 0.35 22.25
C SER A 91 12.35 0.49 21.02
N ILE A 92 11.32 -0.34 20.94
CA ILE A 92 10.27 -0.27 19.91
C ILE A 92 8.94 -0.12 20.64
N VAL A 93 8.22 0.98 20.40
CA VAL A 93 6.90 1.24 20.97
C VAL A 93 5.89 1.38 19.83
N THR A 94 4.89 0.50 19.82
CA THR A 94 3.80 0.51 18.85
C THR A 94 2.53 1.00 19.53
N VAL A 95 1.99 2.09 19.03
CA VAL A 95 0.76 2.73 19.53
C VAL A 95 -0.35 2.50 18.53
N THR A 96 -1.43 1.88 18.95
CA THR A 96 -2.60 1.59 18.12
C THR A 96 -3.76 2.49 18.54
N PHE A 97 -4.43 3.09 17.57
CA PHE A 97 -5.55 3.98 17.76
C PHE A 97 -6.86 3.40 17.20
N ASP A 98 -7.98 3.95 17.59
CA ASP A 98 -9.30 3.60 17.07
C ASP A 98 -9.41 3.87 15.56
N ASP A 99 -10.17 3.05 14.82
CA ASP A 99 -10.35 3.16 13.36
C ASP A 99 -10.87 4.51 12.88
N ARG A 100 -11.51 5.29 13.78
CA ARG A 100 -11.98 6.65 13.49
C ARG A 100 -10.93 7.73 13.73
N ALA A 101 -9.73 7.35 14.15
CA ALA A 101 -8.65 8.30 14.37
C ALA A 101 -8.05 8.75 13.03
N ASP A 102 -7.88 10.05 12.86
CA ASP A 102 -7.12 10.59 11.75
C ASP A 102 -5.62 10.32 11.98
N ILE A 103 -5.03 9.48 11.15
CA ILE A 103 -3.63 9.05 11.30
C ILE A 103 -2.64 10.22 11.25
N TYR A 104 -2.90 11.26 10.46
CA TYR A 104 -2.00 12.41 10.34
C TYR A 104 -2.01 13.27 11.60
N ARG A 105 -3.20 13.57 12.15
CA ARG A 105 -3.35 14.28 13.43
C ARG A 105 -2.77 13.49 14.59
N THR A 106 -3.00 12.17 14.57
CA THR A 106 -2.45 11.26 15.58
C THR A 106 -0.92 11.27 15.57
N ARG A 107 -0.31 11.20 14.39
CA ARG A 107 1.16 11.28 14.25
C ARG A 107 1.71 12.63 14.71
N GLN A 108 1.02 13.72 14.40
CA GLN A 108 1.41 15.06 14.89
C GLN A 108 1.41 15.10 16.41
N MET A 109 0.33 14.67 17.07
CA MET A 109 0.23 14.62 18.53
C MET A 109 1.32 13.72 19.15
N VAL A 110 1.56 12.55 18.59
CA VAL A 110 2.65 11.66 19.02
C VAL A 110 4.00 12.37 18.90
N SER A 111 4.25 13.06 17.77
CA SER A 111 5.48 13.83 17.57
C SER A 111 5.69 14.94 18.61
N GLU A 112 4.64 15.62 19.02
CA GLU A 112 4.68 16.65 20.06
C GLU A 112 5.08 16.03 21.40
N ARG A 113 4.43 14.95 21.81
CA ARG A 113 4.74 14.23 23.06
C ARG A 113 6.14 13.63 23.09
N LEU A 114 6.61 13.09 21.93
CA LEU A 114 7.95 12.56 21.83
C LEU A 114 9.04 13.62 21.98
N ARG A 115 8.79 14.84 21.54
CA ARG A 115 9.73 15.96 21.76
C ARG A 115 9.85 16.34 23.24
N GLU A 116 8.75 16.29 23.97
CA GLU A 116 8.76 16.56 25.42
C GLU A 116 9.52 15.47 26.19
N VAL A 117 9.31 14.19 25.86
CA VAL A 117 9.98 13.08 26.53
C VAL A 117 11.46 12.97 26.14
N ALA A 118 11.84 13.38 24.94
CA ALA A 118 13.23 13.29 24.46
C ALA A 118 14.22 14.05 25.39
N ALA A 119 13.75 15.15 26.00
CA ALA A 119 14.57 15.91 26.98
C ALA A 119 14.77 15.21 28.33
N GLN A 120 13.98 14.14 28.61
CA GLN A 120 14.01 13.39 29.86
C GLN A 120 14.83 12.08 29.72
N LEU A 121 15.18 11.69 28.49
CA LEU A 121 15.95 10.50 28.23
C LEU A 121 17.45 10.71 28.56
N PRO A 122 18.20 9.66 28.89
CA PRO A 122 19.65 9.75 29.07
C PRO A 122 20.36 10.33 27.86
N ALA A 123 21.46 11.07 28.08
CA ALA A 123 22.19 11.77 27.02
C ALA A 123 22.81 10.83 25.95
N GLU A 124 23.04 9.58 26.30
CA GLU A 124 23.58 8.54 25.42
C GLU A 124 22.51 7.90 24.52
N VAL A 125 21.22 8.16 24.79
CA VAL A 125 20.09 7.62 24.03
C VAL A 125 19.78 8.54 22.86
N GLU A 126 19.65 7.94 21.66
CA GLU A 126 19.23 8.70 20.48
C GLU A 126 17.78 9.23 20.65
N PRO A 127 17.47 10.38 20.04
CA PRO A 127 16.09 10.90 20.09
C PRO A 127 15.08 9.90 19.50
N PRO A 128 13.90 9.72 20.14
CA PRO A 128 12.84 8.84 19.61
C PRO A 128 12.43 9.22 18.19
N ARG A 129 12.39 8.27 17.29
CA ARG A 129 12.02 8.46 15.89
C ARG A 129 10.76 7.69 15.57
N MET A 130 9.79 8.37 14.96
CA MET A 130 8.62 7.69 14.39
C MET A 130 8.99 7.03 13.08
N GLY A 131 8.62 5.77 12.92
CA GLY A 131 8.68 5.09 11.62
C GLY A 131 7.87 5.81 10.54
N PRO A 132 8.19 5.62 9.26
CA PRO A 132 7.38 6.12 8.16
C PRO A 132 5.94 5.62 8.26
N LEU A 133 5.00 6.38 7.71
CA LEU A 133 3.61 5.95 7.63
C LEU A 133 3.48 4.90 6.53
N THR A 134 3.28 3.66 6.95
CA THR A 134 3.11 2.50 6.07
C THR A 134 1.75 1.85 6.32
N SER A 135 1.21 1.17 5.30
CA SER A 135 0.07 0.27 5.45
C SER A 135 0.46 -0.99 6.23
N SER A 136 -0.50 -1.73 6.75
CA SER A 136 -0.29 -3.07 7.34
C SER A 136 0.22 -4.09 6.32
N THR A 137 -0.12 -3.90 5.04
CA THR A 137 0.33 -4.71 3.90
C THR A 137 1.41 -4.02 3.08
N ALA A 138 2.18 -3.14 3.73
CA ALA A 138 3.11 -2.22 3.06
C ALA A 138 4.30 -2.89 2.36
N LEU A 139 4.68 -4.11 2.74
CA LEU A 139 5.79 -4.79 2.07
C LEU A 139 5.41 -5.12 0.62
N THR A 140 5.92 -4.28 -0.30
CA THR A 140 5.53 -4.30 -1.71
C THR A 140 6.46 -5.14 -2.57
N LEU A 141 7.75 -5.20 -2.18
CA LEU A 141 8.76 -5.91 -2.94
C LEU A 141 9.93 -6.30 -2.05
N VAL A 142 10.43 -7.53 -2.21
CA VAL A 142 11.71 -7.96 -1.64
C VAL A 142 12.63 -8.34 -2.81
N LEU A 143 13.77 -7.69 -2.86
CA LEU A 143 14.80 -7.90 -3.85
C LEU A 143 15.99 -8.62 -3.22
N GLY A 144 16.66 -9.47 -3.97
CA GLY A 144 17.94 -10.07 -3.61
C GLY A 144 19.03 -9.62 -4.56
N LEU A 145 20.19 -9.22 -4.01
CA LEU A 145 21.36 -8.89 -4.80
C LEU A 145 22.51 -9.80 -4.40
N THR A 146 23.14 -10.39 -5.41
CA THR A 146 24.35 -11.21 -5.25
C THR A 146 25.38 -10.78 -6.27
N SER A 147 26.65 -11.02 -5.97
CA SER A 147 27.74 -10.83 -6.93
C SER A 147 28.85 -11.82 -6.66
N THR A 148 29.44 -12.34 -7.72
CA THR A 148 30.65 -13.16 -7.66
C THR A 148 31.92 -12.32 -7.79
N ASN A 149 31.79 -11.09 -8.31
CA ASN A 149 32.93 -10.23 -8.65
C ASN A 149 33.18 -9.11 -7.62
N GLN A 150 32.14 -8.78 -6.80
CA GLN A 150 32.20 -7.71 -5.81
C GLN A 150 32.36 -8.28 -4.40
N SER A 151 33.12 -7.59 -3.54
CA SER A 151 33.13 -7.91 -2.11
C SER A 151 31.75 -7.58 -1.48
N PRO A 152 31.37 -8.25 -0.37
CA PRO A 152 30.14 -7.94 0.36
C PRO A 152 30.01 -6.46 0.75
N MET A 153 31.13 -5.82 1.07
CA MET A 153 31.20 -4.40 1.42
C MET A 153 30.92 -3.50 0.21
N ARG A 154 31.48 -3.83 -0.95
CA ARG A 154 31.25 -3.06 -2.17
C ARG A 154 29.82 -3.22 -2.69
N LEU A 155 29.28 -4.44 -2.65
CA LEU A 155 27.89 -4.73 -2.98
C LEU A 155 26.94 -3.93 -2.09
N ARG A 156 27.17 -3.94 -0.76
CA ARG A 156 26.37 -3.19 0.20
C ARG A 156 26.47 -1.68 -0.04
N THR A 157 27.65 -1.16 -0.28
CA THR A 157 27.87 0.26 -0.59
C THR A 157 27.11 0.69 -1.84
N TRP A 158 27.12 -0.14 -2.89
CA TRP A 158 26.36 0.13 -4.11
C TRP A 158 24.85 0.16 -3.85
N VAL A 159 24.34 -0.77 -3.05
CA VAL A 159 22.93 -0.81 -2.65
C VAL A 159 22.55 0.44 -1.85
N ASP A 160 23.32 0.80 -0.85
CA ASP A 160 23.00 1.93 0.05
C ASP A 160 23.05 3.29 -0.66
N TRP A 161 23.98 3.48 -1.59
CA TRP A 161 24.23 4.77 -2.23
C TRP A 161 23.65 4.93 -3.63
N THR A 162 23.31 3.84 -4.32
CA THR A 162 22.77 3.88 -5.68
C THR A 162 21.34 3.34 -5.72
N LEU A 163 21.12 2.09 -5.29
CA LEU A 163 19.82 1.45 -5.39
C LEU A 163 18.80 2.07 -4.42
N ARG A 164 19.14 2.12 -3.14
CA ARG A 164 18.22 2.60 -2.09
C ARG A 164 17.70 4.02 -2.34
N PRO A 165 18.52 5.03 -2.67
CA PRO A 165 18.04 6.37 -2.97
C PRO A 165 17.14 6.41 -4.21
N ARG A 166 17.45 5.60 -5.24
CA ARG A 166 16.63 5.53 -6.45
C ARG A 166 15.25 4.92 -6.16
N LEU A 167 15.17 3.87 -5.33
CA LEU A 167 13.91 3.26 -4.93
C LEU A 167 13.09 4.18 -4.01
N LEU A 168 13.74 4.87 -3.06
CA LEU A 168 13.09 5.88 -2.21
C LEU A 168 12.51 7.06 -3.00
N GLY A 169 13.08 7.38 -4.15
CA GLY A 169 12.58 8.40 -5.07
C GLY A 169 11.35 7.98 -5.88
N VAL A 170 10.90 6.73 -5.78
CA VAL A 170 9.71 6.25 -6.49
C VAL A 170 8.45 6.71 -5.74
N PRO A 171 7.49 7.38 -6.41
CA PRO A 171 6.24 7.79 -5.77
C PRO A 171 5.49 6.61 -5.16
N GLY A 172 5.02 6.78 -3.93
CA GLY A 172 4.32 5.73 -3.20
C GLY A 172 5.22 4.81 -2.36
N VAL A 173 6.56 4.94 -2.42
CA VAL A 173 7.48 4.25 -1.53
C VAL A 173 7.66 5.04 -0.24
N ALA A 174 7.45 4.37 0.91
CA ALA A 174 7.62 4.97 2.23
C ALA A 174 9.00 4.71 2.83
N LYS A 175 9.54 3.51 2.61
CA LYS A 175 10.75 3.03 3.28
C LYS A 175 11.43 1.95 2.44
N VAL A 176 12.74 1.93 2.52
CA VAL A 176 13.58 0.87 1.95
C VAL A 176 14.57 0.41 3.02
N ASP A 177 14.44 -0.84 3.46
CA ASP A 177 15.36 -1.47 4.40
C ASP A 177 16.34 -2.37 3.66
N VAL A 178 17.57 -2.40 4.13
CA VAL A 178 18.66 -3.17 3.53
C VAL A 178 19.26 -4.08 4.59
N PHE A 179 19.29 -5.38 4.30
CA PHE A 179 19.86 -6.41 5.18
C PHE A 179 20.98 -7.16 4.47
N GLY A 180 21.94 -7.63 5.25
CA GLY A 180 23.11 -8.36 4.73
C GLY A 180 24.16 -7.47 4.11
N GLY A 181 25.21 -8.11 3.57
CA GLY A 181 26.42 -7.43 3.15
C GLY A 181 27.23 -6.85 4.32
N GLU A 182 28.15 -5.95 4.01
CA GLU A 182 29.04 -5.32 4.99
C GLU A 182 28.97 -3.80 4.84
N VAL A 183 28.55 -3.11 5.91
CA VAL A 183 28.54 -1.65 5.93
C VAL A 183 29.97 -1.13 6.07
N ARG A 184 30.37 -0.33 5.09
CA ARG A 184 31.71 0.24 5.04
C ARG A 184 31.89 1.33 6.09
N GLN A 185 32.97 1.24 6.88
CA GLN A 185 33.38 2.27 7.83
C GLN A 185 34.90 2.43 7.86
N ILE A 186 35.37 3.61 8.28
CA ILE A 186 36.77 3.83 8.62
C ILE A 186 36.93 3.57 10.12
N GLN A 187 37.75 2.58 10.45
CA GLN A 187 37.97 2.16 11.83
C GLN A 187 39.29 2.75 12.32
N ILE A 188 39.27 3.38 13.49
CA ILE A 188 40.44 3.83 14.23
C ILE A 188 40.68 2.82 15.35
N GLN A 189 41.51 1.81 15.07
CA GLN A 189 41.82 0.72 16.00
C GLN A 189 42.96 1.17 16.90
N VAL A 190 42.64 1.68 18.08
CA VAL A 190 43.62 2.24 19.04
C VAL A 190 44.49 1.14 19.64
N GLU A 191 45.80 1.38 19.73
CA GLU A 191 46.79 0.50 20.34
C GLU A 191 47.14 1.03 21.75
N PRO A 192 46.68 0.35 22.85
CA PRO A 192 46.85 0.86 24.22
C PRO A 192 48.33 1.13 24.61
N ASP A 193 49.22 0.27 24.15
CA ASP A 193 50.65 0.41 24.47
C ASP A 193 51.24 1.69 23.86
N ARG A 194 50.81 2.04 22.65
CA ARG A 194 51.24 3.28 21.99
C ARG A 194 50.62 4.52 22.65
N LEU A 195 49.35 4.45 23.08
CA LEU A 195 48.75 5.53 23.87
C LEU A 195 49.55 5.80 25.13
N ALA A 196 49.88 4.76 25.87
CA ALA A 196 50.68 4.88 27.09
C ALA A 196 52.09 5.47 26.81
N ALA A 197 52.76 5.03 25.72
CA ALA A 197 54.04 5.54 25.32
C ALA A 197 54.07 7.04 25.00
N PHE A 198 52.96 7.55 24.41
CA PHE A 198 52.79 8.99 24.13
C PHE A 198 52.13 9.77 25.26
N GLY A 199 51.73 9.10 26.36
CA GLY A 199 51.02 9.73 27.49
C GLY A 199 49.65 10.27 27.14
N LEU A 200 48.97 9.67 26.16
CA LEU A 200 47.68 10.07 25.70
C LEU A 200 46.56 9.19 26.25
N SER A 201 45.40 9.81 26.47
CA SER A 201 44.17 9.12 26.85
C SER A 201 43.34 8.75 25.65
N LEU A 202 42.44 7.74 25.79
CA LEU A 202 41.46 7.38 24.77
C LEU A 202 40.54 8.54 24.44
N ASN A 203 40.22 9.41 25.42
CA ASN A 203 39.34 10.57 25.24
C ASN A 203 39.96 11.61 24.28
N GLU A 204 41.29 11.78 24.30
CA GLU A 204 41.96 12.70 23.37
C GLU A 204 41.90 12.16 21.95
N VAL A 205 42.08 10.84 21.76
CA VAL A 205 41.88 10.19 20.45
C VAL A 205 40.44 10.34 19.97
N LEU A 206 39.46 10.11 20.86
CA LEU A 206 38.02 10.25 20.53
C LEU A 206 37.69 11.70 20.14
N ALA A 207 38.24 12.69 20.86
CA ALA A 207 38.04 14.11 20.55
C ALA A 207 38.65 14.44 19.16
N ALA A 208 39.85 13.96 18.87
CA ALA A 208 40.52 14.13 17.57
C ALA A 208 39.67 13.48 16.45
N ALA A 209 39.19 12.24 16.65
CA ALA A 209 38.36 11.54 15.69
C ALA A 209 37.02 12.28 15.39
N ARG A 210 36.40 12.84 16.42
CA ARG A 210 35.17 13.66 16.25
C ARG A 210 35.43 14.96 15.47
N HIS A 211 36.63 15.58 15.66
CA HIS A 211 37.02 16.76 14.89
C HIS A 211 37.28 16.45 13.41
N VAL A 212 37.74 15.27 13.07
CA VAL A 212 37.92 14.83 11.67
C VAL A 212 36.63 14.84 10.88
N THR A 213 35.55 14.40 11.52
CA THR A 213 34.20 14.28 10.87
C THR A 213 33.40 15.56 10.95
N ALA A 214 33.81 16.54 11.77
CA ALA A 214 33.10 17.77 11.94
C ALA A 214 33.23 18.68 10.71
N LEU A 215 32.07 19.15 10.20
CA LEU A 215 32.00 20.16 9.14
C LEU A 215 32.24 21.54 9.77
N HIS A 216 33.42 22.11 9.55
CA HIS A 216 33.74 23.46 9.94
C HIS A 216 33.53 24.42 8.76
N GLY A 217 32.57 25.32 8.86
CA GLY A 217 32.50 26.44 7.94
C GLY A 217 33.66 27.41 8.21
N ALA A 218 34.52 27.65 7.23
CA ALA A 218 35.65 28.60 7.38
C ALA A 218 35.22 30.04 7.14
N GLY A 219 33.93 30.32 6.88
CA GLY A 219 33.43 31.67 6.66
C GLY A 219 33.84 32.28 5.30
N PHE A 220 33.97 33.60 5.29
CA PHE A 220 34.41 34.35 4.11
C PHE A 220 35.24 35.54 4.52
N VAL A 221 36.11 36.01 3.63
CA VAL A 221 36.79 37.28 3.73
C VAL A 221 36.07 38.28 2.85
N GLU A 222 35.69 39.41 3.44
CA GLU A 222 35.06 40.51 2.72
C GLU A 222 36.10 41.57 2.43
N THR A 223 36.28 41.92 1.17
CA THR A 223 37.09 43.05 0.74
C THR A 223 36.18 44.12 0.17
N ALA A 224 36.70 45.35 -0.04
CA ALA A 224 35.91 46.45 -0.56
C ALA A 224 35.13 46.14 -1.86
N ASN A 225 35.60 45.18 -2.66
CA ASN A 225 35.04 44.90 -4.01
C ASN A 225 34.56 43.46 -4.19
N GLN A 226 34.80 42.53 -3.24
CA GLN A 226 34.42 41.13 -3.39
C GLN A 226 34.36 40.37 -2.05
N ARG A 227 33.52 39.33 -2.05
CA ARG A 227 33.41 38.38 -0.94
C ARG A 227 34.11 37.07 -1.38
N ILE A 228 35.19 36.70 -0.72
CA ILE A 228 35.99 35.49 -0.98
C ILE A 228 35.53 34.42 0.00
N LEU A 229 34.93 33.34 -0.50
CA LEU A 229 34.53 32.20 0.33
C LEU A 229 35.76 31.37 0.65
N ILE A 230 36.02 31.16 1.94
CA ILE A 230 37.10 30.27 2.38
C ILE A 230 36.53 28.87 2.41
N ARG A 231 37.06 27.97 1.57
CA ARG A 231 36.79 26.55 1.66
C ARG A 231 37.95 25.89 2.42
N PRO A 232 37.64 25.21 3.56
CA PRO A 232 38.66 24.36 4.17
C PRO A 232 39.11 23.28 3.18
N ALA A 233 40.38 22.89 3.21
CA ALA A 233 40.84 21.71 2.50
C ALA A 233 39.97 20.52 2.91
N GLY A 234 39.56 19.70 1.91
CA GLY A 234 38.51 18.70 2.08
C GLY A 234 38.66 17.81 3.30
N GLN A 235 37.54 17.30 3.80
CA GLN A 235 37.57 16.32 4.89
C GLN A 235 38.39 15.09 4.49
N PRO A 236 39.12 14.50 5.44
CA PRO A 236 39.78 13.24 5.22
C PRO A 236 38.73 12.16 4.87
N VAL A 237 38.84 11.60 3.68
CA VAL A 237 37.91 10.56 3.17
C VAL A 237 38.57 9.20 3.02
N THR A 238 39.89 9.14 3.24
CA THR A 238 40.66 7.89 3.17
C THR A 238 41.29 7.56 4.53
N PRO A 239 41.48 6.27 4.84
CA PRO A 239 42.20 5.88 6.08
C PRO A 239 43.52 6.57 6.25
N GLN A 240 44.27 6.77 5.17
CA GLN A 240 45.59 7.44 5.19
C GLN A 240 45.48 8.91 5.63
N GLN A 241 44.49 9.63 5.08
CA GLN A 241 44.23 11.02 5.46
C GLN A 241 43.76 11.15 6.90
N VAL A 242 42.94 10.19 7.39
CA VAL A 242 42.54 10.15 8.79
C VAL A 242 43.72 9.85 9.71
N ALA A 243 44.63 8.94 9.31
CA ALA A 243 45.84 8.62 10.07
C ALA A 243 46.77 9.84 10.26
N GLU A 244 46.74 10.80 9.33
CA GLU A 244 47.57 12.03 9.41
C GLU A 244 47.07 13.10 10.38
N VAL A 245 45.86 12.94 10.91
CA VAL A 245 45.24 13.91 11.81
C VAL A 245 46.00 13.99 13.13
N VAL A 246 46.32 15.20 13.55
CA VAL A 246 47.05 15.47 14.79
C VAL A 246 46.15 15.31 16.01
N VAL A 247 46.52 14.42 16.93
CA VAL A 247 45.83 14.20 18.22
C VAL A 247 46.36 15.16 19.28
N ALA A 248 47.70 15.30 19.38
CA ALA A 248 48.34 16.15 20.37
C ALA A 248 49.62 16.78 19.82
N ARG A 249 50.09 17.84 20.48
CA ARG A 249 51.34 18.52 20.14
C ARG A 249 52.24 18.64 21.37
N PRO A 250 52.84 17.54 21.87
CA PRO A 250 53.80 17.59 22.95
C PRO A 250 55.10 18.28 22.48
N PRO A 251 56.04 18.60 23.41
CA PRO A 251 57.32 19.25 23.09
C PRO A 251 58.18 18.49 22.07
N GLY A 252 57.95 17.18 21.87
CA GLY A 252 58.67 16.31 20.92
C GLY A 252 58.13 16.33 19.49
N GLY A 253 57.08 17.07 19.19
CA GLY A 253 56.45 17.16 17.88
C GLY A 253 54.97 16.70 17.84
N PRO A 254 54.31 16.85 16.71
CA PRO A 254 52.90 16.47 16.61
C PRO A 254 52.74 14.94 16.60
N VAL A 255 51.88 14.41 17.46
CA VAL A 255 51.44 13.00 17.48
C VAL A 255 50.18 12.87 16.62
N ARG A 256 50.21 11.97 15.64
CA ARG A 256 49.11 11.73 14.69
C ARG A 256 48.30 10.51 15.13
N LEU A 257 47.06 10.39 14.59
CA LEU A 257 46.23 9.21 14.81
C LEU A 257 46.92 7.91 14.38
N GLY A 258 47.65 7.92 13.27
CA GLY A 258 48.45 6.77 12.81
C GLY A 258 49.58 6.36 13.72
N ASP A 259 50.07 7.24 14.62
CA ASP A 259 51.11 6.92 15.58
C ASP A 259 50.58 6.10 16.77
N VAL A 260 49.29 6.25 17.09
CA VAL A 260 48.65 5.63 18.27
C VAL A 260 47.53 4.64 17.92
N ALA A 261 47.14 4.57 16.65
CA ALA A 261 46.11 3.70 16.17
C ALA A 261 46.39 3.21 14.75
N ARG A 262 45.87 2.03 14.43
CA ARG A 262 45.79 1.55 13.04
C ARG A 262 44.50 2.03 12.41
N VAL A 263 44.59 2.89 11.40
CA VAL A 263 43.44 3.40 10.68
C VAL A 263 43.22 2.54 9.43
N VAL A 264 42.10 1.84 9.36
CA VAL A 264 41.80 0.91 8.28
C VAL A 264 40.35 1.07 7.80
N GLU A 265 40.10 0.68 6.57
CA GLU A 265 38.76 0.44 6.09
C GLU A 265 38.30 -0.97 6.50
N GLY A 266 37.15 -1.09 7.13
CA GLY A 266 36.65 -2.36 7.61
C GLY A 266 35.12 -2.37 7.68
N PRO A 267 34.51 -3.57 7.88
CA PRO A 267 33.09 -3.70 8.04
C PRO A 267 32.63 -3.26 9.43
N GLU A 268 31.43 -2.66 9.48
CA GLU A 268 30.70 -2.52 10.73
C GLU A 268 30.42 -3.91 11.34
N PRO A 269 30.43 -4.06 12.68
CA PRO A 269 30.01 -5.30 13.31
C PRO A 269 28.63 -5.75 12.85
N LYS A 270 28.55 -6.96 12.30
CA LYS A 270 27.28 -7.49 11.75
C LYS A 270 26.31 -7.81 12.87
N ILE A 271 25.07 -7.29 12.75
CA ILE A 271 23.93 -7.67 13.59
C ILE A 271 23.15 -8.81 12.92
N GLY A 272 23.14 -8.85 11.59
CA GLY A 272 22.49 -9.87 10.80
C GLY A 272 23.13 -10.02 9.43
N ASP A 273 22.74 -11.06 8.71
CA ASP A 273 23.22 -11.30 7.34
C ASP A 273 22.05 -11.72 6.43
N ALA A 274 22.26 -11.78 5.12
CA ALA A 274 21.29 -12.22 4.15
C ALA A 274 21.86 -13.29 3.22
N LEU A 275 21.11 -14.37 3.05
CA LEU A 275 21.38 -15.40 2.06
C LEU A 275 20.31 -15.33 0.97
N ILE A 276 20.74 -15.13 -0.26
CA ILE A 276 19.88 -15.09 -1.44
C ILE A 276 20.09 -16.38 -2.21
N GLN A 277 19.10 -17.25 -2.22
CA GLN A 277 19.20 -18.59 -2.84
C GLN A 277 20.44 -19.39 -2.39
N GLY A 278 20.78 -19.30 -1.09
CA GLY A 278 21.91 -19.99 -0.50
C GLY A 278 23.27 -19.30 -0.67
N GLN A 279 23.33 -18.17 -1.36
CA GLN A 279 24.56 -17.37 -1.51
C GLN A 279 24.53 -16.12 -0.64
N PRO A 280 25.68 -15.72 -0.04
CA PRO A 280 25.77 -14.44 0.65
C PRO A 280 25.40 -13.29 -0.28
N GLY A 281 24.52 -12.40 0.20
CA GLY A 281 24.02 -11.32 -0.61
C GLY A 281 23.44 -10.17 0.21
N VAL A 282 22.70 -9.31 -0.45
CA VAL A 282 21.99 -8.19 0.16
C VAL A 282 20.50 -8.31 -0.15
N ALA A 283 19.68 -8.32 0.88
CA ALA A 283 18.23 -8.27 0.76
C ALA A 283 17.73 -6.82 0.91
N VAL A 284 16.87 -6.39 0.00
CA VAL A 284 16.27 -5.05 0.00
C VAL A 284 14.76 -5.18 0.10
N LEU A 285 14.20 -4.64 1.17
CA LEU A 285 12.78 -4.67 1.46
C LEU A 285 12.18 -3.29 1.18
N VAL A 286 11.22 -3.22 0.27
CA VAL A 286 10.56 -1.98 -0.14
C VAL A 286 9.14 -1.94 0.41
N TYR A 287 8.81 -0.86 1.10
CA TYR A 287 7.52 -0.66 1.74
C TYR A 287 6.78 0.50 1.10
N ALA A 288 5.50 0.28 0.78
CA ALA A 288 4.62 1.32 0.26
C ALA A 288 4.13 2.30 1.34
N GLN A 289 3.79 3.50 0.91
CA GLN A 289 3.13 4.50 1.74
C GLN A 289 1.69 4.06 2.06
N TYR A 290 1.18 4.53 3.18
CA TYR A 290 -0.22 4.38 3.53
C TYR A 290 -1.14 4.93 2.42
N GLY A 291 -2.12 4.13 2.00
CA GLY A 291 -3.04 4.48 0.92
C GLY A 291 -2.45 4.41 -0.50
N ALA A 292 -1.18 4.01 -0.66
CA ALA A 292 -0.60 3.80 -1.98
C ALA A 292 -1.09 2.47 -2.58
N ASN A 293 -1.34 2.46 -3.89
CA ASN A 293 -1.75 1.25 -4.59
C ASN A 293 -0.57 0.35 -4.90
N THR A 294 -0.62 -0.89 -4.41
CA THR A 294 0.47 -1.88 -4.54
C THR A 294 0.89 -2.14 -5.98
N MET A 295 -0.07 -2.23 -6.91
CA MET A 295 0.22 -2.48 -8.33
C MET A 295 0.96 -1.31 -8.97
N GLN A 296 0.47 -0.09 -8.77
CA GLN A 296 1.08 1.11 -9.34
C GLN A 296 2.49 1.34 -8.79
N VAL A 297 2.69 1.14 -7.49
CA VAL A 297 4.01 1.24 -6.86
C VAL A 297 4.95 0.19 -7.41
N THR A 298 4.49 -1.07 -7.57
CA THR A 298 5.33 -2.15 -8.12
C THR A 298 5.73 -1.86 -9.56
N GLU A 299 4.82 -1.40 -10.41
CA GLU A 299 5.13 -1.02 -11.80
C GLU A 299 6.13 0.14 -11.88
N ALA A 300 6.02 1.12 -10.98
CA ALA A 300 6.97 2.23 -10.91
C ALA A 300 8.35 1.76 -10.41
N LEU A 301 8.39 0.82 -9.46
CA LEU A 301 9.62 0.18 -8.99
C LEU A 301 10.28 -0.63 -10.10
N ASP A 302 9.52 -1.40 -10.89
CA ASP A 302 10.06 -2.16 -12.02
C ASP A 302 10.74 -1.24 -13.04
N ARG A 303 10.10 -0.14 -13.40
CA ARG A 303 10.71 0.87 -14.31
C ARG A 303 12.01 1.43 -13.74
N ALA A 304 12.04 1.76 -12.45
CA ALA A 304 13.24 2.24 -11.79
C ALA A 304 14.38 1.19 -11.77
N LEU A 305 14.02 -0.09 -11.59
CA LEU A 305 14.97 -1.19 -11.63
C LEU A 305 15.47 -1.48 -13.05
N ASP A 306 14.63 -1.31 -14.07
CA ASP A 306 15.02 -1.46 -15.47
C ASP A 306 16.01 -0.37 -15.90
N GLU A 307 15.82 0.87 -15.44
CA GLU A 307 16.78 1.97 -15.64
C GLU A 307 18.15 1.68 -15.01
N LEU A 308 18.19 0.96 -13.89
CA LEU A 308 19.43 0.55 -13.22
C LEU A 308 20.09 -0.70 -13.83
N GLY A 309 19.38 -1.41 -14.71
CA GLY A 309 19.85 -2.66 -15.33
C GLY A 309 21.25 -2.56 -15.94
N PRO A 310 21.57 -1.55 -16.77
CA PRO A 310 22.90 -1.37 -17.34
C PRO A 310 24.00 -1.17 -16.28
N ALA A 311 23.72 -0.43 -15.20
CA ALA A 311 24.66 -0.20 -14.11
C ALA A 311 24.91 -1.48 -13.29
N LEU A 312 23.84 -2.26 -13.02
CA LEU A 312 23.96 -3.56 -12.36
C LEU A 312 24.84 -4.53 -13.16
N ALA A 313 24.62 -4.60 -14.48
CA ALA A 313 25.39 -5.45 -15.37
C ALA A 313 26.88 -5.04 -15.44
N ALA A 314 27.16 -3.73 -15.47
CA ALA A 314 28.53 -3.20 -15.48
C ALA A 314 29.29 -3.54 -14.19
N GLU A 315 28.61 -3.56 -13.04
CA GLU A 315 29.21 -3.94 -11.74
C GLU A 315 29.21 -5.46 -11.50
N GLY A 316 28.66 -6.28 -12.40
CA GLY A 316 28.55 -7.73 -12.22
C GLY A 316 27.64 -8.12 -11.06
N ILE A 317 26.59 -7.34 -10.81
CA ILE A 317 25.62 -7.58 -9.76
C ILE A 317 24.40 -8.29 -10.37
N HIS A 318 24.04 -9.43 -9.81
CA HIS A 318 22.81 -10.15 -10.15
C HIS A 318 21.69 -9.70 -9.24
N LEU A 319 20.56 -9.30 -9.84
CA LEU A 319 19.34 -8.85 -9.17
C LEU A 319 18.23 -9.89 -9.31
N ASP A 320 17.81 -10.47 -8.18
CA ASP A 320 16.61 -11.30 -8.08
C ASP A 320 15.43 -10.43 -7.63
N ARG A 321 14.41 -10.31 -8.51
CA ARG A 321 13.20 -9.50 -8.29
C ARG A 321 12.00 -10.31 -7.78
N GLU A 322 12.15 -11.64 -7.67
CA GLU A 322 11.03 -12.55 -7.45
C GLU A 322 11.03 -13.19 -6.05
N ILE A 323 11.84 -12.70 -5.10
CA ILE A 323 11.90 -13.26 -3.74
C ILE A 323 10.55 -13.12 -3.03
N PHE A 324 9.96 -11.93 -3.07
CA PHE A 324 8.62 -11.68 -2.57
C PHE A 324 7.99 -10.52 -3.34
N ARG A 325 6.86 -10.79 -4.00
CA ARG A 325 6.19 -9.82 -4.89
C ARG A 325 4.68 -9.98 -4.79
N PRO A 326 4.02 -9.29 -3.85
CA PRO A 326 2.56 -9.35 -3.69
C PRO A 326 1.79 -9.01 -4.96
N ALA A 327 2.26 -8.09 -5.79
CA ALA A 327 1.65 -7.75 -7.07
C ALA A 327 1.38 -8.98 -7.96
N ARG A 328 2.22 -10.02 -7.89
CA ARG A 328 2.03 -11.27 -8.63
C ARG A 328 0.79 -12.03 -8.15
N PHE A 329 0.57 -12.08 -6.84
CA PHE A 329 -0.63 -12.72 -6.27
C PHE A 329 -1.89 -11.95 -6.66
N ILE A 330 -1.81 -10.61 -6.69
CA ILE A 330 -2.91 -9.75 -7.16
C ILE A 330 -3.24 -10.07 -8.59
N GLN A 331 -2.26 -10.04 -9.48
CA GLN A 331 -2.42 -10.32 -10.91
C GLN A 331 -3.03 -11.71 -11.15
N GLN A 332 -2.53 -12.73 -10.45
CA GLN A 332 -3.04 -14.09 -10.56
C GLN A 332 -4.50 -14.20 -10.06
N SER A 333 -4.81 -13.59 -8.92
CA SER A 333 -6.17 -13.58 -8.36
C SER A 333 -7.15 -12.88 -9.30
N LEU A 334 -6.76 -11.71 -9.84
CA LEU A 334 -7.57 -10.98 -10.82
C LEU A 334 -7.76 -11.77 -12.11
N ALA A 335 -6.73 -12.46 -12.62
CA ALA A 335 -6.83 -13.29 -13.80
C ALA A 335 -7.79 -14.46 -13.57
N ASN A 336 -7.72 -15.12 -12.41
CA ASN A 336 -8.61 -16.21 -12.04
C ASN A 336 -10.07 -15.73 -11.92
N ILE A 337 -10.30 -14.59 -11.23
CA ILE A 337 -11.66 -14.03 -11.08
C ILE A 337 -12.20 -13.62 -12.45
N ARG A 338 -11.41 -12.93 -13.27
CA ARG A 338 -11.82 -12.55 -14.63
C ARG A 338 -12.16 -13.78 -15.48
N GLY A 339 -11.36 -14.85 -15.40
CA GLY A 339 -11.65 -16.11 -16.08
C GLY A 339 -12.95 -16.72 -15.60
N SER A 340 -13.18 -16.81 -14.29
CA SER A 340 -14.40 -17.34 -13.69
C SER A 340 -15.64 -16.51 -14.06
N LEU A 341 -15.54 -15.18 -14.07
CA LEU A 341 -16.61 -14.29 -14.49
C LEU A 341 -16.95 -14.47 -15.98
N TRP A 342 -15.95 -14.66 -16.85
CA TRP A 342 -16.16 -14.93 -18.25
C TRP A 342 -16.88 -16.27 -18.48
N VAL A 343 -16.39 -17.34 -17.84
CA VAL A 343 -17.01 -18.67 -17.94
C VAL A 343 -18.44 -18.64 -17.37
N GLY A 344 -18.62 -18.03 -16.20
CA GLY A 344 -19.93 -17.85 -15.59
C GLY A 344 -20.88 -17.02 -16.46
N GLY A 345 -20.41 -15.90 -17.02
CA GLY A 345 -21.18 -15.04 -17.91
C GLY A 345 -21.63 -15.77 -19.19
N VAL A 346 -20.74 -16.53 -19.81
CA VAL A 346 -21.08 -17.35 -21.00
C VAL A 346 -22.10 -18.45 -20.64
N LEU A 347 -21.92 -19.13 -19.50
CA LEU A 347 -22.85 -20.15 -19.02
C LEU A 347 -24.24 -19.56 -18.75
N VAL A 348 -24.29 -18.42 -18.06
CA VAL A 348 -25.54 -17.68 -17.78
C VAL A 348 -26.22 -17.26 -19.09
N ALA A 349 -25.48 -16.71 -20.04
CA ALA A 349 -26.00 -16.35 -21.35
C ALA A 349 -26.60 -17.59 -22.07
N ALA A 350 -25.86 -18.72 -22.09
CA ALA A 350 -26.34 -19.95 -22.71
C ALA A 350 -27.62 -20.46 -22.07
N VAL A 351 -27.70 -20.48 -20.75
CA VAL A 351 -28.90 -20.88 -20.00
C VAL A 351 -30.08 -19.94 -20.29
N LEU A 352 -29.85 -18.61 -20.28
CA LEU A 352 -30.86 -17.62 -20.61
C LEU A 352 -31.44 -17.82 -22.02
N PHE A 353 -30.57 -18.00 -23.02
CA PHE A 353 -31.00 -18.25 -24.38
C PHE A 353 -31.74 -19.58 -24.52
N ALA A 354 -31.33 -20.65 -23.82
CA ALA A 354 -31.97 -21.95 -23.84
C ALA A 354 -33.38 -21.93 -23.19
N PHE A 355 -33.52 -21.19 -22.06
CA PHE A 355 -34.81 -21.14 -21.35
C PHE A 355 -35.81 -20.16 -21.97
N LEU A 356 -35.38 -18.97 -22.39
CA LEU A 356 -36.27 -17.94 -22.88
C LEU A 356 -36.67 -18.17 -24.35
N LEU A 357 -35.90 -18.92 -25.13
CA LEU A 357 -36.12 -19.22 -26.56
C LEU A 357 -36.45 -17.98 -27.42
N ASP A 358 -36.24 -16.78 -26.89
CA ASP A 358 -36.41 -15.48 -27.53
C ASP A 358 -35.20 -14.61 -27.32
N GLY A 359 -34.45 -14.38 -28.40
CA GLY A 359 -33.17 -13.63 -28.34
C GLY A 359 -33.32 -12.20 -27.86
N ARG A 360 -34.44 -11.53 -28.09
CA ARG A 360 -34.67 -10.14 -27.62
C ARG A 360 -34.80 -10.09 -26.11
N THR A 361 -35.54 -11.01 -25.56
CA THR A 361 -35.81 -11.13 -24.12
C THR A 361 -34.57 -11.55 -23.38
N ALA A 362 -33.82 -12.52 -23.90
CA ALA A 362 -32.55 -12.95 -23.34
C ALA A 362 -31.50 -11.81 -23.33
N LEU A 363 -31.46 -10.98 -24.38
CA LEU A 363 -30.55 -9.84 -24.46
C LEU A 363 -30.91 -8.76 -23.41
N ILE A 364 -32.20 -8.50 -23.15
CA ILE A 364 -32.64 -7.53 -22.13
C ILE A 364 -32.18 -8.00 -20.73
N SER A 365 -32.43 -9.26 -20.39
CA SER A 365 -31.98 -9.84 -19.11
C SER A 365 -30.45 -9.85 -18.98
N PHE A 366 -29.75 -10.18 -20.06
CA PHE A 366 -28.29 -10.16 -20.06
C PHE A 366 -27.70 -8.76 -19.88
N LEU A 367 -28.33 -7.72 -20.46
CA LEU A 367 -27.86 -6.33 -20.35
C LEU A 367 -28.06 -5.73 -18.94
N SER A 368 -28.99 -6.29 -18.16
CA SER A 368 -29.20 -5.85 -16.77
C SER A 368 -28.01 -6.15 -15.86
N ILE A 369 -27.24 -7.21 -16.16
CA ILE A 369 -26.07 -7.64 -15.38
C ILE A 369 -24.96 -6.58 -15.40
N PRO A 370 -24.40 -6.18 -16.55
CA PRO A 370 -23.35 -5.16 -16.57
C PRO A 370 -23.85 -3.80 -16.05
N LEU A 371 -25.12 -3.46 -16.27
CA LEU A 371 -25.71 -2.24 -15.77
C LEU A 371 -25.70 -2.20 -14.23
N SER A 372 -26.12 -3.28 -13.58
CA SER A 372 -26.15 -3.40 -12.11
C SER A 372 -24.75 -3.39 -11.51
N LEU A 373 -23.82 -4.11 -12.12
CA LEU A 373 -22.43 -4.15 -11.66
C LEU A 373 -21.73 -2.79 -11.77
N LEU A 374 -21.90 -2.11 -12.90
CA LEU A 374 -21.30 -0.80 -13.09
C LEU A 374 -21.95 0.26 -12.20
N ALA A 375 -23.26 0.16 -11.92
CA ALA A 375 -23.90 1.00 -10.92
C ALA A 375 -23.32 0.77 -9.52
N ALA A 376 -23.05 -0.48 -9.13
CA ALA A 376 -22.39 -0.80 -7.87
C ALA A 376 -20.95 -0.26 -7.80
N VAL A 377 -20.19 -0.36 -8.88
CA VAL A 377 -18.83 0.22 -8.98
C VAL A 377 -18.87 1.74 -8.79
N ILE A 378 -19.83 2.45 -9.41
CA ILE A 378 -20.00 3.89 -9.23
C ILE A 378 -20.28 4.23 -7.76
N VAL A 379 -21.17 3.48 -7.10
CA VAL A 379 -21.50 3.71 -5.67
C VAL A 379 -20.27 3.46 -4.79
N LEU A 380 -19.53 2.37 -5.01
CA LEU A 380 -18.31 2.09 -4.27
C LEU A 380 -17.25 3.21 -4.45
N HIS A 381 -17.10 3.68 -5.67
CA HIS A 381 -16.20 4.80 -5.96
C HIS A 381 -16.59 6.09 -5.20
N TRP A 382 -17.90 6.43 -5.17
CA TRP A 382 -18.39 7.58 -4.42
C TRP A 382 -18.25 7.43 -2.90
N CYS A 383 -18.30 6.19 -2.40
CA CYS A 383 -18.03 5.87 -1.00
C CYS A 383 -16.51 5.87 -0.66
N GLY A 384 -15.64 6.07 -1.64
CA GLY A 384 -14.18 6.03 -1.44
C GLY A 384 -13.64 4.62 -1.20
N ALA A 385 -14.42 3.58 -1.51
CA ALA A 385 -14.03 2.19 -1.35
C ALA A 385 -13.17 1.73 -2.55
N SER A 386 -12.10 0.97 -2.28
CA SER A 386 -11.28 0.33 -3.31
C SER A 386 -11.96 -0.92 -3.87
N ILE A 387 -11.69 -1.23 -5.15
CA ILE A 387 -12.03 -2.54 -5.70
C ILE A 387 -10.91 -3.50 -5.30
N ASN A 388 -11.27 -4.54 -4.54
CA ASN A 388 -10.34 -5.55 -4.06
C ASN A 388 -10.90 -6.95 -4.28
N THR A 389 -10.15 -7.99 -3.91
CA THR A 389 -10.60 -9.39 -4.08
C THR A 389 -11.90 -9.70 -3.34
N ILE A 390 -12.16 -9.06 -2.20
CA ILE A 390 -13.38 -9.24 -1.40
C ILE A 390 -14.57 -8.62 -2.14
N THR A 391 -14.44 -7.37 -2.64
CA THR A 391 -15.50 -6.71 -3.40
C THR A 391 -15.80 -7.45 -4.72
N LEU A 392 -14.76 -8.00 -5.38
CA LEU A 392 -14.95 -8.81 -6.58
C LEU A 392 -15.67 -10.14 -6.27
N GLY A 393 -15.36 -10.77 -5.12
CA GLY A 393 -16.12 -11.93 -4.62
C GLY A 393 -17.58 -11.57 -4.36
N GLY A 394 -17.85 -10.42 -3.76
CA GLY A 394 -19.20 -9.88 -3.56
C GLY A 394 -19.93 -9.65 -4.89
N PHE A 395 -19.26 -9.12 -5.90
CA PHE A 395 -19.82 -8.98 -7.25
C PHE A 395 -20.19 -10.32 -7.88
N ALA A 396 -19.36 -11.36 -7.71
CA ALA A 396 -19.68 -12.69 -8.23
C ALA A 396 -20.96 -13.26 -7.61
N ILE A 397 -21.20 -13.06 -6.33
CA ILE A 397 -22.45 -13.44 -5.64
C ILE A 397 -23.60 -12.57 -6.13
N ALA A 398 -23.41 -11.25 -6.21
CA ALA A 398 -24.45 -10.32 -6.65
C ALA A 398 -24.91 -10.58 -8.09
N ILE A 399 -24.02 -11.01 -8.98
CA ILE A 399 -24.39 -11.41 -10.36
C ILE A 399 -25.44 -12.50 -10.33
N GLY A 400 -25.29 -13.55 -9.51
CA GLY A 400 -26.26 -14.63 -9.39
C GLY A 400 -27.64 -14.11 -9.01
N VAL A 401 -27.72 -13.29 -7.97
CA VAL A 401 -28.98 -12.71 -7.47
C VAL A 401 -29.66 -11.80 -8.51
N VAL A 402 -28.86 -10.91 -9.16
CA VAL A 402 -29.39 -9.98 -10.18
C VAL A 402 -29.90 -10.74 -11.41
N VAL A 403 -29.24 -11.84 -11.79
CA VAL A 403 -29.68 -12.69 -12.92
C VAL A 403 -31.02 -13.35 -12.60
N ASP A 404 -31.15 -13.94 -11.42
CA ASP A 404 -32.37 -14.62 -11.00
C ASP A 404 -33.54 -13.63 -10.96
N ASP A 405 -33.38 -12.45 -10.40
CA ASP A 405 -34.39 -11.40 -10.35
C ASP A 405 -34.82 -10.96 -11.75
N ALA A 406 -33.85 -10.77 -12.65
CA ALA A 406 -34.16 -10.38 -14.04
C ALA A 406 -34.89 -11.48 -14.83
N ILE A 407 -34.56 -12.75 -14.58
CA ILE A 407 -35.21 -13.90 -15.23
C ILE A 407 -36.69 -13.98 -14.78
N ILE A 408 -36.91 -13.94 -13.48
CA ILE A 408 -38.28 -14.06 -12.89
C ILE A 408 -39.20 -12.94 -13.38
N ASP A 409 -38.72 -11.69 -13.39
CA ASP A 409 -39.51 -10.54 -13.86
C ASP A 409 -39.85 -10.69 -15.35
N VAL A 410 -38.89 -11.00 -16.18
CA VAL A 410 -39.05 -11.10 -17.64
C VAL A 410 -39.91 -12.30 -18.00
N GLU A 411 -39.75 -13.45 -17.36
CA GLU A 411 -40.57 -14.63 -17.57
C GLU A 411 -42.03 -14.37 -17.22
N ASN A 412 -42.31 -13.76 -16.06
CA ASN A 412 -43.65 -13.44 -15.65
C ASN A 412 -44.36 -12.46 -16.63
N ILE A 413 -43.64 -11.42 -17.07
CA ILE A 413 -44.15 -10.47 -18.06
C ILE A 413 -44.53 -11.20 -19.37
N LEU A 414 -43.59 -12.04 -19.88
CA LEU A 414 -43.84 -12.80 -21.12
C LEU A 414 -45.05 -13.77 -21.00
N ARG A 415 -45.09 -14.49 -19.87
CA ARG A 415 -46.21 -15.40 -19.60
C ARG A 415 -47.55 -14.67 -19.60
N ARG A 416 -47.63 -13.54 -18.92
CA ARG A 416 -48.85 -12.71 -18.87
C ARG A 416 -49.21 -12.11 -20.23
N LEU A 417 -48.22 -11.68 -21.01
CA LEU A 417 -48.45 -11.17 -22.36
C LEU A 417 -48.97 -12.27 -23.31
N ARG A 418 -48.41 -13.50 -23.24
CA ARG A 418 -48.89 -14.65 -24.01
C ARG A 418 -50.32 -15.02 -23.62
N GLN A 419 -50.66 -15.05 -22.34
CA GLN A 419 -52.01 -15.30 -21.83
C GLN A 419 -52.99 -14.22 -22.30
N SER A 420 -52.66 -12.95 -22.23
CA SER A 420 -53.48 -11.86 -22.70
C SER A 420 -53.73 -11.91 -24.21
N ARG A 421 -52.73 -12.26 -25.02
CA ARG A 421 -52.89 -12.44 -26.47
C ARG A 421 -53.79 -13.65 -26.80
N ALA A 422 -53.63 -14.77 -26.10
CA ALA A 422 -54.47 -15.96 -26.29
C ALA A 422 -55.93 -15.68 -25.92
N ALA A 423 -56.20 -14.98 -24.83
CA ALA A 423 -57.54 -14.57 -24.42
C ALA A 423 -58.19 -13.59 -25.42
N GLY A 424 -57.38 -12.65 -25.99
CA GLY A 424 -57.85 -11.75 -27.05
C GLY A 424 -58.18 -12.46 -28.37
N LEU A 425 -57.43 -13.49 -28.74
CA LEU A 425 -57.72 -14.33 -29.89
C LEU A 425 -58.98 -15.19 -29.69
N GLN A 426 -59.20 -15.73 -28.49
CA GLN A 426 -60.41 -16.49 -28.16
C GLN A 426 -61.64 -15.59 -28.12
N ALA A 427 -61.56 -14.35 -27.62
CA ALA A 427 -62.59 -13.38 -27.64
C ALA A 427 -63.00 -12.93 -29.08
N SER A 428 -62.02 -12.90 -30.00
CA SER A 428 -62.22 -12.58 -31.44
C SER A 428 -62.81 -13.72 -32.25
N SER A 429 -62.69 -14.99 -31.76
CA SER A 429 -63.24 -16.18 -32.45
C SER A 429 -64.59 -16.68 -31.93
N ALA A 430 -65.15 -16.05 -30.92
CA ALA A 430 -66.50 -16.36 -30.42
C ALA A 430 -67.56 -15.77 -31.35
N PRO A 431 -68.54 -16.56 -31.82
CA PRO A 431 -69.68 -16.05 -32.66
C PRO A 431 -70.46 -14.99 -31.90
N ALA A 432 -70.75 -13.86 -32.57
CA ALA A 432 -71.49 -12.74 -32.05
C ALA A 432 -72.89 -13.13 -31.68
N ALA A 433 -73.15 -13.56 -30.43
CA ALA A 433 -74.45 -13.67 -29.87
C ALA A 433 -74.80 -12.35 -29.14
N GLY A 434 -75.73 -11.59 -29.69
CA GLY A 434 -76.06 -10.24 -29.36
C GLY A 434 -76.32 -9.97 -27.87
N ALA A 435 -75.61 -9.02 -27.33
CA ALA A 435 -76.06 -8.10 -26.29
C ALA A 435 -75.19 -6.83 -26.36
N PRO A 436 -75.76 -5.63 -26.51
CA PRO A 436 -75.03 -4.40 -26.47
C PRO A 436 -74.84 -3.99 -25.02
N GLY A 437 -73.59 -4.04 -24.53
CA GLY A 437 -73.32 -3.42 -23.23
C GLY A 437 -72.31 -4.15 -22.35
N SER A 438 -71.10 -4.22 -22.75
CA SER A 438 -69.92 -4.10 -21.90
C SER A 438 -68.68 -4.22 -22.81
N ALA A 439 -68.13 -3.10 -23.20
CA ALA A 439 -66.78 -3.07 -23.73
C ALA A 439 -65.82 -3.52 -22.58
N SER A 440 -65.62 -4.86 -22.45
CA SER A 440 -64.55 -5.41 -21.63
C SER A 440 -63.24 -4.97 -22.31
N GLY A 441 -62.65 -3.88 -21.76
CA GLY A 441 -61.50 -3.26 -22.30
C GLY A 441 -60.38 -4.29 -22.45
N ALA A 442 -59.90 -4.43 -23.66
CA ALA A 442 -58.65 -5.07 -23.92
C ALA A 442 -57.61 -4.37 -23.01
N SER A 443 -57.18 -5.06 -21.95
CA SER A 443 -56.17 -4.48 -21.03
C SER A 443 -54.99 -4.03 -21.86
N SER A 444 -54.65 -2.75 -21.75
CA SER A 444 -53.52 -2.17 -22.49
C SER A 444 -52.29 -3.01 -22.20
N VAL A 445 -51.42 -3.22 -23.19
CA VAL A 445 -50.14 -3.91 -23.01
C VAL A 445 -49.40 -3.31 -21.83
N PHE A 446 -49.49 -1.98 -21.64
CA PHE A 446 -49.00 -1.27 -20.48
C PHE A 446 -49.53 -1.81 -19.15
N ASP A 447 -50.82 -2.01 -19.02
CA ASP A 447 -51.47 -2.51 -17.78
C ASP A 447 -51.08 -3.97 -17.49
N VAL A 448 -50.95 -4.80 -18.54
CA VAL A 448 -50.53 -6.19 -18.40
C VAL A 448 -49.06 -6.26 -17.88
N VAL A 449 -48.15 -5.48 -18.47
CA VAL A 449 -46.76 -5.43 -18.06
C VAL A 449 -46.64 -4.85 -16.65
N LEU A 450 -47.38 -3.78 -16.34
CA LEU A 450 -47.36 -3.17 -15.01
C LEU A 450 -47.81 -4.15 -13.92
N ARG A 451 -48.94 -4.85 -14.14
CA ARG A 451 -49.43 -5.84 -13.16
C ARG A 451 -48.48 -7.03 -13.01
N ALA A 452 -47.96 -7.56 -14.11
CA ALA A 452 -47.03 -8.67 -14.10
C ALA A 452 -45.74 -8.33 -13.33
N SER A 453 -45.19 -7.13 -13.54
CA SER A 453 -43.99 -6.66 -12.83
C SER A 453 -44.25 -6.42 -11.34
N LEU A 454 -45.40 -5.92 -10.95
CA LEU A 454 -45.77 -5.68 -9.54
C LEU A 454 -46.07 -6.97 -8.76
N GLU A 455 -46.57 -8.02 -9.44
CA GLU A 455 -46.93 -9.30 -8.84
C GLU A 455 -45.72 -10.01 -8.22
N VAL A 456 -44.59 -10.01 -8.91
CA VAL A 456 -43.38 -10.74 -8.51
C VAL A 456 -42.54 -9.88 -7.58
N ARG A 457 -42.57 -8.58 -7.74
CA ARG A 457 -41.62 -7.65 -7.10
C ARG A 457 -41.66 -7.63 -5.58
N GLY A 458 -42.80 -7.93 -4.95
CA GLY A 458 -42.89 -8.06 -3.49
C GLY A 458 -41.97 -9.16 -2.96
N ALA A 459 -42.04 -10.34 -3.55
CA ALA A 459 -41.26 -11.50 -3.14
C ALA A 459 -39.76 -11.28 -3.41
N VAL A 460 -39.41 -10.73 -4.58
CA VAL A 460 -38.05 -10.42 -4.99
C VAL A 460 -37.38 -9.43 -4.01
N VAL A 461 -38.06 -8.31 -3.68
CA VAL A 461 -37.51 -7.31 -2.75
C VAL A 461 -37.30 -7.91 -1.37
N TYR A 462 -38.19 -8.75 -0.85
CA TYR A 462 -37.95 -9.40 0.45
C TYR A 462 -36.79 -10.39 0.39
N ALA A 463 -36.68 -11.18 -0.69
CA ALA A 463 -35.55 -12.09 -0.85
C ALA A 463 -34.19 -11.35 -0.90
N THR A 464 -34.11 -10.27 -1.67
CA THR A 464 -32.91 -9.44 -1.78
C THR A 464 -32.55 -8.79 -0.44
N PHE A 465 -33.55 -8.32 0.33
CA PHE A 465 -33.31 -7.81 1.69
C PHE A 465 -32.75 -8.87 2.63
N ILE A 466 -33.25 -10.10 2.55
CA ILE A 466 -32.72 -11.21 3.37
C ILE A 466 -31.26 -11.50 3.00
N VAL A 467 -30.93 -11.56 1.72
CA VAL A 467 -29.55 -11.77 1.25
C VAL A 467 -28.63 -10.60 1.69
N ALA A 468 -29.13 -9.37 1.71
CA ALA A 468 -28.36 -8.20 2.15
C ALA A 468 -28.13 -8.17 3.67
N LEU A 469 -28.98 -8.86 4.46
CA LEU A 469 -28.84 -8.93 5.92
C LEU A 469 -27.93 -10.08 6.40
N VAL A 470 -27.77 -11.13 5.59
CA VAL A 470 -26.88 -12.27 5.84
C VAL A 470 -25.47 -11.95 5.38
#